data_62a396b4f9d1720239cf5aa7684cbd7b
#
_entry.id   62a396b4f9d1720239cf5aa7684cbd7b
#
_cell.length_a   1.000
_cell.length_b   1.000
_cell.length_c   1.000
_cell.angle_alpha   90.00
_cell.angle_beta   90.00
_cell.angle_gamma   90.00
#
_symmetry.space_group_name_H-M   'P 1'
#
loop_
_entity.id
_entity.type
_entity.pdbx_description
1 polymer ?
#
loop_
_entity_poly.entity_id
_entity_poly.type
_entity_poly.pdbx_seq_one_letter_code
_entity_poly.pdbx_strand_id
1 'polypeptide(L)'
;MSDGSTIDPANAAQPNVATTDAMLLMLPGVLEGANGFEYLGRQVVYQAKVKNQKNIEVWAVERRNNRLEDLTGVNYLEEGLSKGEMDINEAVAAFIGYYYEGEAINGKTFEGFLANQDVPCLAEFGLKLDTEDVFKVIQTLVPDPAVRREKVFVGGHSMGGMMTSYFAGWDLDGDPATVDDAGYNNCAGMFGLDTVVNSIGTVGDAVFGMMPDDMKEGFEDITETIYGGIVDGLKNGSYPVVLNSPPIFGAEVMDLLEAVGMAAYYDPDGEDTYIRDVPWTDMNELLLRFLHSKDNDIFIADSPNLRDFRFTNEALFGSIFDDSFVPMGMILNSMGFLKGGPVVLKEFPKTWTDDIPILSNSIGPGPYWIANDAGPIEDLRTGPLYSWANFDEIGDAQDPDYKDTTGETTFTTMENEVADITDVARTAFKGPVNLVEWYFSMRLLVDLVGAVTPFAPKYGLNFLHGDKLIDMPQVVFIAEQGMMGDIDINGLPGEKHLLTGYNHMDVMNASANTSARRPNEVVEPLIEFVMENAK
;
A
#
# COMPACT_ATOMS: atom_id res chain seq x y z
N MET A 1 -19.85 1.29 7.50
CA MET A 1 -20.87 2.02 8.26
C MET A 1 -20.22 3.25 8.86
N SER A 2 -20.90 4.41 8.87
CA SER A 2 -20.34 5.71 9.27
C SER A 2 -20.00 5.84 10.78
N ASP A 3 -20.12 4.80 11.55
CA ASP A 3 -19.89 4.77 13.00
C ASP A 3 -18.62 4.04 13.44
N GLY A 4 -17.76 3.65 12.50
CA GLY A 4 -16.53 2.92 12.80
C GLY A 4 -16.74 1.49 13.30
N SER A 5 -17.95 0.96 13.22
CA SER A 5 -18.18 -0.44 13.58
C SER A 5 -17.59 -1.36 12.51
N THR A 6 -16.70 -2.24 12.92
CA THR A 6 -16.21 -3.34 12.09
C THR A 6 -17.37 -4.29 11.78
N ILE A 7 -17.57 -4.60 10.51
CA ILE A 7 -18.51 -5.64 10.11
C ILE A 7 -17.80 -6.98 10.34
N ASP A 8 -18.37 -7.83 11.19
CA ASP A 8 -17.98 -9.24 11.23
C ASP A 8 -18.18 -9.83 9.82
N PRO A 9 -17.11 -10.29 9.14
CA PRO A 9 -17.22 -10.82 7.78
C PRO A 9 -18.22 -11.99 7.66
N ALA A 10 -18.42 -12.73 8.75
CA ALA A 10 -19.41 -13.81 8.80
C ALA A 10 -20.87 -13.30 8.82
N ASN A 11 -21.04 -12.02 9.14
CA ASN A 11 -22.35 -11.35 9.22
C ASN A 11 -22.41 -10.10 8.33
N ALA A 12 -21.51 -9.95 7.36
CA ALA A 12 -21.57 -8.88 6.40
C ALA A 12 -22.95 -8.85 5.77
N ALA A 13 -23.72 -7.81 6.07
CA ALA A 13 -25.01 -7.63 5.45
C ALA A 13 -24.78 -7.59 3.94
N GLN A 14 -25.53 -8.42 3.19
CA GLN A 14 -25.55 -8.31 1.73
C GLN A 14 -25.85 -6.85 1.37
N PRO A 15 -25.16 -6.28 0.38
CA PRO A 15 -25.41 -4.91 -0.04
C PRO A 15 -26.90 -4.74 -0.31
N ASN A 16 -27.46 -3.69 0.24
CA ASN A 16 -28.86 -3.36 -0.09
C ASN A 16 -28.88 -2.63 -1.43
N VAL A 17 -28.70 -3.39 -2.51
CA VAL A 17 -28.65 -2.90 -3.89
C VAL A 17 -29.79 -1.94 -4.23
N ALA A 18 -30.95 -2.10 -3.59
CA ALA A 18 -32.12 -1.24 -3.82
C ALA A 18 -31.94 0.18 -3.23
N THR A 19 -31.12 0.35 -2.21
CA THR A 19 -30.89 1.65 -1.54
C THR A 19 -29.50 2.21 -1.77
N THR A 20 -28.59 1.45 -2.38
CA THR A 20 -27.22 1.87 -2.69
C THR A 20 -27.21 2.60 -4.04
N ASP A 21 -26.70 3.82 -4.06
CA ASP A 21 -26.56 4.63 -5.28
C ASP A 21 -25.39 4.13 -6.13
N ALA A 22 -24.25 3.77 -5.50
CA ALA A 22 -23.09 3.18 -6.16
C ALA A 22 -22.26 2.31 -5.20
N MET A 23 -21.45 1.42 -5.78
CA MET A 23 -20.57 0.50 -5.07
C MET A 23 -19.16 0.60 -5.65
N LEU A 24 -18.17 0.90 -4.80
CA LEU A 24 -16.77 0.97 -5.18
C LEU A 24 -16.06 -0.29 -4.71
N LEU A 25 -15.47 -1.01 -5.64
CA LEU A 25 -14.57 -2.13 -5.34
C LEU A 25 -13.13 -1.65 -5.47
N MET A 26 -12.36 -1.76 -4.39
CA MET A 26 -10.98 -1.26 -4.29
C MET A 26 -9.99 -2.42 -4.24
N LEU A 27 -9.01 -2.39 -5.14
CA LEU A 27 -7.97 -3.41 -5.29
C LEU A 27 -6.63 -2.88 -4.78
N PRO A 28 -5.95 -3.61 -3.88
CA PRO A 28 -4.72 -3.15 -3.25
C PRO A 28 -3.51 -3.24 -4.18
N GLY A 29 -2.49 -2.44 -3.86
CA GLY A 29 -1.18 -2.40 -4.51
C GLY A 29 -0.30 -3.62 -4.24
N VAL A 30 0.97 -3.54 -4.60
CA VAL A 30 1.98 -4.56 -4.26
C VAL A 30 2.21 -4.55 -2.76
N LEU A 31 2.16 -5.71 -2.12
CA LEU A 31 2.31 -5.89 -0.67
C LEU A 31 1.28 -5.13 0.18
N GLU A 32 0.29 -4.53 -0.43
CA GLU A 32 -0.76 -3.80 0.26
C GLU A 32 -1.95 -4.73 0.55
N GLY A 33 -2.45 -4.68 1.78
CA GLY A 33 -3.69 -5.32 2.19
C GLY A 33 -4.90 -4.41 1.98
N ALA A 34 -6.09 -4.97 2.11
CA ALA A 34 -7.34 -4.23 1.95
C ALA A 34 -7.50 -3.09 2.98
N ASN A 35 -6.79 -3.18 4.11
CA ASN A 35 -6.85 -2.15 5.15
C ASN A 35 -6.24 -0.81 4.72
N GLY A 36 -5.37 -0.78 3.71
CA GLY A 36 -4.87 0.46 3.11
C GLY A 36 -5.97 1.42 2.67
N PHE A 37 -7.17 0.91 2.38
CA PHE A 37 -8.35 1.70 2.01
C PHE A 37 -9.24 2.12 3.19
N GLU A 38 -8.86 1.86 4.46
CA GLU A 38 -9.70 2.17 5.62
C GLU A 38 -10.07 3.66 5.66
N TYR A 39 -9.06 4.53 5.58
CA TYR A 39 -9.30 5.97 5.64
C TYR A 39 -10.10 6.46 4.43
N LEU A 40 -9.65 6.18 3.22
CA LEU A 40 -10.33 6.62 1.99
C LEU A 40 -11.77 6.10 1.94
N GLY A 41 -11.98 4.81 2.19
CA GLY A 41 -13.30 4.18 2.18
C GLY A 41 -14.25 4.81 3.19
N ARG A 42 -13.78 5.06 4.42
CA ARG A 42 -14.52 5.73 5.47
C ARG A 42 -14.90 7.16 5.07
N GLN A 43 -13.98 7.91 4.47
CA GLN A 43 -14.24 9.28 4.02
C GLN A 43 -15.20 9.32 2.83
N VAL A 44 -15.07 8.45 1.85
CA VAL A 44 -16.02 8.35 0.72
C VAL A 44 -17.43 8.09 1.22
N VAL A 45 -17.62 7.07 2.08
CA VAL A 45 -18.96 6.75 2.64
C VAL A 45 -19.53 7.92 3.45
N TYR A 46 -18.71 8.53 4.31
CA TYR A 46 -19.13 9.63 5.16
C TYR A 46 -19.51 10.88 4.33
N GLN A 47 -18.64 11.33 3.44
CA GLN A 47 -18.86 12.56 2.68
C GLN A 47 -19.97 12.41 1.65
N ALA A 48 -20.07 11.26 0.97
CA ALA A 48 -21.21 10.98 0.10
C ALA A 48 -22.53 11.11 0.85
N LYS A 49 -22.59 10.57 2.07
CA LYS A 49 -23.80 10.65 2.90
C LYS A 49 -24.10 12.06 3.38
N VAL A 50 -23.11 12.77 3.93
CA VAL A 50 -23.31 14.06 4.60
C VAL A 50 -23.46 15.21 3.60
N LYS A 51 -22.61 15.24 2.57
CA LYS A 51 -22.59 16.34 1.59
C LYS A 51 -23.59 16.12 0.46
N ASN A 52 -23.69 14.90 -0.05
CA ASN A 52 -24.42 14.59 -1.28
C ASN A 52 -25.76 13.86 -1.04
N GLN A 53 -26.02 13.42 0.21
CA GLN A 53 -27.19 12.61 0.57
C GLN A 53 -27.26 11.30 -0.22
N LYS A 54 -26.10 10.75 -0.60
CA LYS A 54 -25.94 9.52 -1.37
C LYS A 54 -25.49 8.36 -0.48
N ASN A 55 -25.87 7.17 -0.87
CA ASN A 55 -25.44 5.93 -0.22
C ASN A 55 -24.43 5.24 -1.14
N ILE A 56 -23.14 5.42 -0.86
CA ILE A 56 -22.06 4.68 -1.52
C ILE A 56 -21.60 3.57 -0.58
N GLU A 57 -21.42 2.37 -1.11
CA GLU A 57 -20.74 1.28 -0.43
C GLU A 57 -19.31 1.15 -0.96
N VAL A 58 -18.35 0.89 -0.07
CA VAL A 58 -16.95 0.65 -0.42
C VAL A 58 -16.57 -0.75 0.04
N TRP A 59 -15.99 -1.53 -0.87
CA TRP A 59 -15.51 -2.88 -0.64
C TRP A 59 -14.03 -2.96 -1.02
N ALA A 60 -13.16 -3.06 -0.03
CA ALA A 60 -11.76 -3.37 -0.25
C ALA A 60 -11.59 -4.89 -0.35
N VAL A 61 -10.91 -5.35 -1.38
CA VAL A 61 -10.74 -6.78 -1.65
C VAL A 61 -9.41 -7.24 -1.08
N GLU A 62 -9.47 -8.23 -0.20
CA GLU A 62 -8.29 -8.92 0.32
C GLU A 62 -7.91 -10.07 -0.60
N ARG A 63 -6.64 -10.21 -0.96
CA ARG A 63 -6.16 -11.36 -1.73
C ARG A 63 -6.21 -12.63 -0.89
N ARG A 64 -6.42 -13.77 -1.54
CA ARG A 64 -6.61 -15.04 -0.81
C ARG A 64 -5.35 -15.54 -0.10
N ASN A 65 -4.16 -15.10 -0.50
CA ASN A 65 -2.90 -15.44 0.16
C ASN A 65 -2.79 -14.86 1.58
N ASN A 66 -3.50 -13.77 1.90
CA ASN A 66 -3.57 -13.21 3.25
C ASN A 66 -4.22 -14.17 4.27
N ARG A 67 -4.89 -15.23 3.81
CA ARG A 67 -5.35 -16.32 4.69
C ARG A 67 -4.22 -17.18 5.25
N LEU A 68 -3.01 -17.02 4.75
CA LEU A 68 -1.81 -17.66 5.29
C LEU A 68 -1.25 -16.92 6.51
N GLU A 69 -1.71 -15.71 6.76
CA GLU A 69 -1.28 -14.86 7.87
C GLU A 69 -1.88 -15.30 9.19
N ASP A 70 -1.08 -15.33 10.23
CA ASP A 70 -1.56 -15.57 11.59
C ASP A 70 -1.77 -14.26 12.35
N LEU A 71 -2.93 -13.67 12.15
CA LEU A 71 -3.33 -12.42 12.80
C LEU A 71 -3.84 -12.60 14.23
N THR A 72 -3.68 -13.77 14.84
CA THR A 72 -4.21 -14.04 16.19
C THR A 72 -3.63 -13.09 17.22
N GLY A 73 -2.33 -12.82 17.15
CA GLY A 73 -1.64 -11.89 18.05
C GLY A 73 -2.18 -10.47 17.89
N VAL A 74 -2.01 -9.88 16.71
CA VAL A 74 -2.39 -8.49 16.45
C VAL A 74 -3.88 -8.22 16.68
N ASN A 75 -4.76 -9.12 16.26
CA ASN A 75 -6.21 -9.01 16.56
C ASN A 75 -6.52 -9.00 18.07
N TYR A 76 -5.78 -9.80 18.85
CA TYR A 76 -5.92 -9.80 20.31
C TYR A 76 -5.47 -8.46 20.92
N LEU A 77 -4.37 -7.89 20.42
CA LEU A 77 -3.88 -6.59 20.88
C LEU A 77 -4.88 -5.49 20.53
N GLU A 78 -5.36 -5.45 19.27
CA GLU A 78 -6.36 -4.46 18.86
C GLU A 78 -7.61 -4.53 19.73
N GLU A 79 -8.13 -5.74 19.98
CA GLU A 79 -9.31 -5.94 20.81
C GLU A 79 -9.08 -5.42 22.24
N GLY A 80 -7.97 -5.79 22.88
CA GLY A 80 -7.61 -5.37 24.23
C GLY A 80 -7.44 -3.87 24.38
N LEU A 81 -6.67 -3.25 23.47
CA LEU A 81 -6.44 -1.82 23.44
C LEU A 81 -7.73 -1.03 23.16
N SER A 82 -8.54 -1.47 22.19
CA SER A 82 -9.78 -0.79 21.83
C SER A 82 -10.82 -0.79 22.93
N LYS A 83 -10.82 -1.81 23.80
CA LYS A 83 -11.70 -1.92 24.95
C LYS A 83 -11.14 -1.26 26.22
N GLY A 84 -9.88 -0.83 26.21
CA GLY A 84 -9.18 -0.35 27.40
C GLY A 84 -8.94 -1.46 28.43
N GLU A 85 -8.88 -2.71 27.99
CA GLU A 85 -8.58 -3.89 28.82
C GLU A 85 -7.06 -4.15 28.91
N MET A 86 -6.27 -3.45 28.10
CA MET A 86 -4.82 -3.57 27.95
C MET A 86 -4.21 -2.18 27.71
N ASP A 87 -3.06 -1.91 28.26
CA ASP A 87 -2.23 -0.76 27.88
C ASP A 87 -1.14 -1.16 26.87
N ILE A 88 -0.37 -0.17 26.36
CA ILE A 88 0.66 -0.44 25.34
C ILE A 88 1.77 -1.35 25.87
N ASN A 89 2.18 -1.26 27.12
CA ASN A 89 3.23 -2.15 27.65
C ASN A 89 2.74 -3.60 27.76
N GLU A 90 1.49 -3.78 28.15
CA GLU A 90 0.84 -5.11 28.16
C GLU A 90 0.68 -5.65 26.74
N ALA A 91 0.36 -4.80 25.77
CA ALA A 91 0.28 -5.17 24.36
C ALA A 91 1.67 -5.57 23.81
N VAL A 92 2.74 -4.82 24.09
CA VAL A 92 4.11 -5.19 23.71
C VAL A 92 4.50 -6.54 24.27
N ALA A 93 4.24 -6.77 25.58
CA ALA A 93 4.56 -8.05 26.20
C ALA A 93 3.77 -9.21 25.55
N ALA A 94 2.49 -9.01 25.25
CA ALA A 94 1.66 -10.03 24.59
C ALA A 94 2.11 -10.29 23.13
N PHE A 95 2.53 -9.25 22.41
CA PHE A 95 3.09 -9.36 21.06
C PHE A 95 4.36 -10.24 21.06
N ILE A 96 5.33 -9.88 21.91
CA ILE A 96 6.58 -10.63 22.04
C ILE A 96 6.30 -12.05 22.51
N GLY A 97 5.46 -12.24 23.52
CA GLY A 97 5.07 -13.56 24.02
C GLY A 97 4.50 -14.46 22.93
N TYR A 98 3.60 -13.95 22.11
CA TYR A 98 2.96 -14.74 21.05
C TYR A 98 3.89 -15.01 19.87
N TYR A 99 4.48 -13.98 19.26
CA TYR A 99 5.23 -14.13 18.01
C TYR A 99 6.67 -14.63 18.20
N TYR A 100 7.27 -14.45 19.39
CA TYR A 100 8.68 -14.77 19.61
C TYR A 100 8.94 -15.77 20.73
N GLU A 101 8.08 -15.87 21.75
CA GLU A 101 8.35 -16.71 22.93
C GLU A 101 7.47 -17.96 22.99
N GLY A 102 6.53 -18.11 22.04
CA GLY A 102 5.65 -19.29 21.95
C GLY A 102 4.54 -19.33 23.00
N GLU A 103 4.17 -18.19 23.56
CA GLU A 103 3.01 -18.06 24.44
C GLU A 103 1.71 -18.24 23.67
N ALA A 104 0.69 -18.78 24.35
CA ALA A 104 -0.59 -19.04 23.71
C ALA A 104 -1.57 -17.89 23.95
N ILE A 105 -2.20 -17.41 22.88
CA ILE A 105 -3.37 -16.52 22.92
C ILE A 105 -4.62 -17.34 22.58
N ASN A 106 -5.60 -17.35 23.49
CA ASN A 106 -6.85 -18.10 23.32
C ASN A 106 -6.65 -19.60 23.00
N GLY A 107 -5.55 -20.19 23.49
CA GLY A 107 -5.22 -21.59 23.29
C GLY A 107 -4.55 -21.91 21.95
N LYS A 108 -4.23 -20.90 21.13
CA LYS A 108 -3.44 -21.00 19.92
C LYS A 108 -2.03 -20.47 20.18
N THR A 109 -1.02 -21.15 19.68
CA THR A 109 0.38 -20.70 19.65
C THR A 109 0.77 -20.37 18.23
N PHE A 110 1.65 -19.40 18.06
CA PHE A 110 2.24 -19.06 16.77
C PHE A 110 3.17 -20.19 16.30
N GLU A 111 3.01 -20.65 15.07
CA GLU A 111 3.83 -21.73 14.50
C GLU A 111 5.06 -21.21 13.72
N GLY A 112 5.28 -19.91 13.72
CA GLY A 112 6.36 -19.25 12.99
C GLY A 112 5.90 -18.65 11.66
N PHE A 113 6.69 -17.70 11.15
CA PHE A 113 6.50 -17.13 9.82
C PHE A 113 6.82 -18.17 8.75
N LEU A 114 5.96 -18.28 7.72
CA LEU A 114 6.07 -19.28 6.67
C LEU A 114 7.22 -18.96 5.70
N ALA A 115 8.03 -19.95 5.39
CA ALA A 115 9.06 -19.83 4.37
C ALA A 115 8.53 -20.26 2.99
N ASN A 116 9.27 -19.97 1.91
CA ASN A 116 8.87 -20.29 0.54
C ASN A 116 8.43 -21.74 0.33
N GLN A 117 9.12 -22.69 0.98
CA GLN A 117 8.81 -24.13 0.88
C GLN A 117 7.50 -24.53 1.59
N ASP A 118 6.99 -23.68 2.49
CA ASP A 118 5.78 -23.96 3.26
C ASP A 118 4.51 -23.53 2.49
N VAL A 119 4.68 -22.66 1.49
CA VAL A 119 3.61 -22.06 0.70
C VAL A 119 3.73 -22.28 -0.82
N PRO A 120 4.02 -23.51 -1.29
CA PRO A 120 4.23 -23.77 -2.72
C PRO A 120 2.98 -23.49 -3.56
N CYS A 121 1.80 -23.43 -2.95
CA CYS A 121 0.54 -23.08 -3.61
C CYS A 121 0.56 -21.68 -4.21
N LEU A 122 1.38 -20.76 -3.71
CA LEU A 122 1.51 -19.41 -4.26
C LEU A 122 2.06 -19.38 -5.69
N ALA A 123 2.71 -20.44 -6.15
CA ALA A 123 3.08 -20.61 -7.56
C ALA A 123 1.87 -20.63 -8.51
N GLU A 124 0.66 -20.86 -7.99
CA GLU A 124 -0.59 -20.85 -8.76
C GLU A 124 -1.44 -19.59 -8.48
N PHE A 125 -1.03 -18.70 -7.54
CA PHE A 125 -1.75 -17.49 -7.19
C PHE A 125 -1.29 -16.33 -8.07
N GLY A 126 -1.68 -16.40 -9.34
CA GLY A 126 -1.35 -15.42 -10.35
C GLY A 126 -2.55 -14.58 -10.80
N LEU A 127 -2.33 -13.77 -11.83
CA LEU A 127 -3.29 -12.80 -12.35
C LEU A 127 -4.66 -13.40 -12.70
N LYS A 128 -4.67 -14.59 -13.29
CA LYS A 128 -5.92 -15.31 -13.61
C LYS A 128 -6.77 -15.52 -12.37
N LEU A 129 -6.15 -16.04 -11.31
CA LEU A 129 -6.86 -16.36 -10.09
C LEU A 129 -7.41 -15.11 -9.39
N ASP A 130 -6.58 -14.06 -9.30
CA ASP A 130 -6.99 -12.79 -8.68
C ASP A 130 -8.12 -12.13 -9.46
N THR A 131 -8.06 -12.14 -10.80
CA THR A 131 -9.11 -11.59 -11.65
C THR A 131 -10.41 -12.38 -11.50
N GLU A 132 -10.35 -13.73 -11.50
CA GLU A 132 -11.52 -14.59 -11.25
C GLU A 132 -12.12 -14.37 -9.86
N ASP A 133 -11.29 -14.08 -8.84
CA ASP A 133 -11.76 -13.74 -7.49
C ASP A 133 -12.51 -12.42 -7.46
N VAL A 134 -12.00 -11.39 -8.13
CA VAL A 134 -12.70 -10.09 -8.28
C VAL A 134 -14.07 -10.31 -8.94
N PHE A 135 -14.14 -11.06 -10.04
CA PHE A 135 -15.40 -11.44 -10.66
C PHE A 135 -16.34 -12.16 -9.70
N LYS A 136 -15.81 -13.12 -8.96
CA LYS A 136 -16.60 -13.91 -8.01
C LYS A 136 -17.18 -13.05 -6.89
N VAL A 137 -16.40 -12.10 -6.36
CA VAL A 137 -16.86 -11.14 -5.37
C VAL A 137 -18.01 -10.31 -5.94
N ILE A 138 -17.81 -9.66 -7.08
CA ILE A 138 -18.81 -8.80 -7.71
C ILE A 138 -20.10 -9.58 -8.03
N GLN A 139 -20.00 -10.76 -8.64
CA GLN A 139 -21.16 -11.59 -9.00
C GLN A 139 -21.90 -12.10 -7.76
N THR A 140 -21.20 -12.36 -6.66
CA THR A 140 -21.83 -12.83 -5.42
C THR A 140 -22.57 -11.70 -4.71
N LEU A 141 -21.98 -10.52 -4.64
CA LEU A 141 -22.54 -9.36 -3.98
C LEU A 141 -23.62 -8.67 -4.82
N VAL A 142 -23.44 -8.63 -6.14
CA VAL A 142 -24.37 -8.02 -7.11
C VAL A 142 -24.71 -9.04 -8.20
N PRO A 143 -25.65 -9.98 -7.96
CA PRO A 143 -25.96 -11.05 -8.92
C PRO A 143 -26.52 -10.55 -10.25
N ASP A 144 -27.26 -9.42 -10.26
CA ASP A 144 -27.85 -8.87 -11.48
C ASP A 144 -26.80 -8.12 -12.33
N PRO A 145 -26.49 -8.59 -13.55
CA PRO A 145 -25.52 -7.97 -14.42
C PRO A 145 -25.92 -6.55 -14.89
N ALA A 146 -27.21 -6.23 -14.91
CA ALA A 146 -27.65 -4.88 -15.24
C ALA A 146 -27.25 -3.90 -14.13
N VAL A 147 -27.43 -4.29 -12.88
CA VAL A 147 -27.04 -3.47 -11.72
C VAL A 147 -25.50 -3.32 -11.66
N ARG A 148 -24.74 -4.37 -12.01
CA ARG A 148 -23.27 -4.25 -12.08
C ARG A 148 -22.85 -3.16 -13.05
N ARG A 149 -23.39 -3.14 -14.26
CA ARG A 149 -23.12 -2.12 -15.28
C ARG A 149 -23.59 -0.71 -14.94
N GLU A 150 -24.50 -0.59 -13.99
CA GLU A 150 -25.07 0.70 -13.59
C GLU A 150 -24.43 1.28 -12.35
N LYS A 151 -23.93 0.43 -11.42
CA LYS A 151 -23.60 0.87 -10.05
C LYS A 151 -22.25 0.41 -9.54
N VAL A 152 -21.59 -0.59 -10.13
CA VAL A 152 -20.31 -1.10 -9.64
C VAL A 152 -19.16 -0.39 -10.33
N PHE A 153 -18.31 0.27 -9.57
CA PHE A 153 -17.06 0.86 -10.02
C PHE A 153 -15.90 0.05 -9.46
N VAL A 154 -14.94 -0.27 -10.30
CA VAL A 154 -13.73 -1.01 -9.90
C VAL A 154 -12.54 -0.08 -10.02
N GLY A 155 -11.69 -0.07 -9.03
CA GLY A 155 -10.48 0.73 -9.03
C GLY A 155 -9.48 0.21 -8.03
N GLY A 156 -8.35 0.87 -7.94
CA GLY A 156 -7.33 0.45 -6.97
C GLY A 156 -6.17 1.42 -6.89
N HIS A 157 -5.35 1.16 -5.91
CA HIS A 157 -4.13 1.90 -5.65
C HIS A 157 -2.93 1.20 -6.28
N SER A 158 -2.00 1.98 -6.86
CA SER A 158 -0.74 1.43 -7.37
C SER A 158 -0.98 0.27 -8.36
N MET A 159 -0.42 -0.91 -8.09
CA MET A 159 -0.69 -2.13 -8.87
C MET A 159 -2.20 -2.46 -8.95
N GLY A 160 -3.00 -2.09 -7.95
CA GLY A 160 -4.45 -2.31 -7.94
C GLY A 160 -5.18 -1.64 -9.11
N GLY A 161 -4.68 -0.49 -9.60
CA GLY A 161 -5.20 0.12 -10.84
C GLY A 161 -4.83 -0.69 -12.09
N MET A 162 -3.64 -1.27 -12.13
CA MET A 162 -3.28 -2.23 -13.18
C MET A 162 -4.20 -3.46 -13.12
N MET A 163 -4.45 -4.01 -11.93
CA MET A 163 -5.39 -5.11 -11.72
C MET A 163 -6.82 -4.74 -12.17
N THR A 164 -7.23 -3.48 -11.96
CA THR A 164 -8.49 -2.94 -12.49
C THR A 164 -8.54 -3.00 -14.01
N SER A 165 -7.46 -2.62 -14.68
CA SER A 165 -7.34 -2.72 -16.14
C SER A 165 -7.43 -4.17 -16.62
N TYR A 166 -6.72 -5.07 -15.95
CA TYR A 166 -6.78 -6.49 -16.26
C TYR A 166 -8.17 -7.07 -16.04
N PHE A 167 -8.82 -6.75 -14.92
CA PHE A 167 -10.19 -7.14 -14.68
C PHE A 167 -11.12 -6.66 -15.80
N ALA A 168 -11.08 -5.38 -16.15
CA ALA A 168 -11.97 -4.81 -17.15
C ALA A 168 -11.74 -5.40 -18.56
N GLY A 169 -10.49 -5.65 -18.95
CA GLY A 169 -10.16 -6.27 -20.22
C GLY A 169 -10.18 -7.80 -20.23
N TRP A 170 -10.50 -8.45 -19.09
CA TRP A 170 -10.48 -9.89 -18.96
C TRP A 170 -11.73 -10.54 -19.55
N ASP A 171 -11.55 -11.72 -20.11
CA ASP A 171 -12.59 -12.62 -20.58
C ASP A 171 -12.55 -13.91 -19.77
N LEU A 172 -13.65 -14.28 -19.09
CA LEU A 172 -13.63 -15.41 -18.15
C LEU A 172 -13.60 -16.76 -18.86
N ASP A 173 -14.35 -16.92 -19.97
CA ASP A 173 -14.39 -18.17 -20.71
C ASP A 173 -13.31 -18.28 -21.79
N GLY A 174 -12.62 -17.17 -22.11
CA GLY A 174 -11.56 -17.08 -23.11
C GLY A 174 -12.09 -17.05 -24.54
N ASP A 175 -13.40 -16.80 -24.75
CA ASP A 175 -14.01 -16.61 -26.08
C ASP A 175 -14.41 -15.15 -26.28
N PRO A 176 -13.63 -14.34 -27.00
CA PRO A 176 -13.92 -12.92 -27.18
C PRO A 176 -15.23 -12.64 -27.95
N ALA A 177 -15.91 -13.67 -28.42
CA ALA A 177 -17.24 -13.54 -29.04
C ALA A 177 -18.38 -13.51 -28.01
N THR A 178 -18.15 -13.99 -26.78
CA THR A 178 -19.09 -13.95 -25.67
C THR A 178 -18.68 -12.83 -24.71
N VAL A 179 -19.40 -11.72 -24.69
CA VAL A 179 -19.01 -10.52 -23.95
C VAL A 179 -19.74 -10.35 -22.60
N ASP A 180 -20.66 -11.24 -22.28
CA ASP A 180 -21.45 -11.14 -21.04
C ASP A 180 -20.61 -11.39 -19.78
N ASP A 181 -19.53 -12.14 -19.91
CA ASP A 181 -18.56 -12.46 -18.86
C ASP A 181 -17.26 -11.63 -18.96
N ALA A 182 -17.18 -10.73 -19.93
CA ALA A 182 -16.07 -9.77 -20.01
C ALA A 182 -16.17 -8.73 -18.89
N GLY A 183 -15.01 -8.37 -18.30
CA GLY A 183 -14.95 -7.47 -17.15
C GLY A 183 -15.59 -6.11 -17.39
N TYR A 184 -15.32 -5.49 -18.54
CA TYR A 184 -15.90 -4.18 -18.90
C TYR A 184 -17.43 -4.18 -18.97
N ASN A 185 -18.06 -5.34 -19.16
CA ASN A 185 -19.51 -5.52 -19.11
C ASN A 185 -20.04 -5.83 -17.71
N ASN A 186 -19.18 -5.84 -16.72
CA ASN A 186 -19.52 -6.16 -15.33
C ASN A 186 -19.19 -5.04 -14.32
N CYS A 187 -18.90 -3.84 -14.83
CA CYS A 187 -18.77 -2.62 -14.04
C CYS A 187 -19.27 -1.39 -14.79
N ALA A 188 -19.56 -0.31 -14.05
CA ALA A 188 -20.04 0.97 -14.58
C ALA A 188 -18.90 1.90 -15.00
N GLY A 189 -17.72 1.74 -14.40
CA GLY A 189 -16.54 2.56 -14.65
C GLY A 189 -15.35 2.12 -13.81
N MET A 190 -14.23 2.81 -14.00
CA MET A 190 -12.94 2.51 -13.38
C MET A 190 -12.35 3.75 -12.70
N PHE A 191 -11.54 3.54 -11.66
CA PHE A 191 -10.75 4.60 -11.04
C PHE A 191 -9.35 4.12 -10.66
N GLY A 192 -8.37 5.02 -10.73
CA GLY A 192 -6.97 4.76 -10.37
C GLY A 192 -6.46 5.75 -9.33
N LEU A 193 -5.78 5.23 -8.31
CA LEU A 193 -5.19 5.98 -7.20
C LEU A 193 -3.67 5.83 -7.27
N ASP A 194 -2.98 6.91 -7.65
CA ASP A 194 -1.58 6.96 -8.07
C ASP A 194 -1.20 5.84 -9.04
N THR A 195 -2.03 5.69 -10.08
CA THR A 195 -1.88 4.66 -11.12
C THR A 195 -2.76 4.98 -12.32
N VAL A 196 -2.63 4.16 -13.36
CA VAL A 196 -3.44 4.25 -14.58
C VAL A 196 -4.30 3.00 -14.75
N VAL A 197 -5.49 3.14 -15.36
CA VAL A 197 -6.47 2.06 -15.51
C VAL A 197 -6.75 1.65 -16.96
N ASN A 198 -5.90 2.08 -17.90
CA ASN A 198 -6.13 1.79 -19.32
C ASN A 198 -4.87 1.67 -20.18
N SER A 199 -3.67 1.77 -19.58
CA SER A 199 -2.41 1.87 -20.35
C SER A 199 -1.72 0.54 -20.63
N ILE A 200 -2.22 -0.57 -20.07
CA ILE A 200 -1.49 -1.84 -20.10
C ILE A 200 -1.43 -2.41 -21.52
N GLY A 201 -2.54 -2.35 -22.27
CA GLY A 201 -2.56 -2.75 -23.68
C GLY A 201 -1.66 -1.88 -24.56
N THR A 202 -1.62 -0.57 -24.29
CA THR A 202 -0.82 0.39 -25.08
C THR A 202 0.68 0.26 -24.87
N VAL A 203 1.15 -0.17 -23.68
CA VAL A 203 2.58 -0.39 -23.43
C VAL A 203 3.08 -1.64 -24.16
N GLY A 204 2.32 -2.74 -24.10
CA GLY A 204 2.63 -3.94 -24.87
C GLY A 204 2.64 -3.66 -26.37
N ASP A 205 1.59 -3.03 -26.88
CA ASP A 205 1.45 -2.65 -28.29
C ASP A 205 2.52 -1.65 -28.74
N ALA A 206 2.93 -0.71 -27.89
CA ALA A 206 4.00 0.24 -28.21
C ALA A 206 5.36 -0.45 -28.31
N VAL A 207 5.69 -1.36 -27.37
CA VAL A 207 6.97 -2.08 -27.40
C VAL A 207 7.02 -3.05 -28.58
N PHE A 208 5.98 -3.88 -28.77
CA PHE A 208 5.92 -4.82 -29.89
C PHE A 208 5.66 -4.11 -31.23
N GLY A 209 4.87 -3.03 -31.24
CA GLY A 209 4.58 -2.25 -32.44
C GLY A 209 5.79 -1.55 -33.05
N MET A 210 6.77 -1.16 -32.23
CA MET A 210 8.01 -0.53 -32.67
C MET A 210 9.04 -1.52 -33.25
N MET A 211 8.86 -2.82 -33.05
CA MET A 211 9.78 -3.83 -33.55
C MET A 211 9.55 -4.13 -35.03
N PRO A 212 10.60 -4.34 -35.84
CA PRO A 212 10.51 -4.91 -37.17
C PRO A 212 9.85 -6.31 -37.13
N ASP A 213 9.04 -6.64 -38.13
CA ASP A 213 8.25 -7.88 -38.14
C ASP A 213 9.11 -9.15 -38.09
N ASP A 214 10.30 -9.11 -38.68
CA ASP A 214 11.29 -10.21 -38.66
C ASP A 214 11.96 -10.39 -37.28
N MET A 215 11.91 -9.37 -36.42
CA MET A 215 12.40 -9.46 -35.03
C MET A 215 11.30 -9.87 -34.05
N LYS A 216 10.02 -9.62 -34.37
CA LYS A 216 8.89 -9.91 -33.49
C LYS A 216 8.80 -11.40 -33.15
N GLU A 217 8.79 -12.26 -34.18
CA GLU A 217 8.66 -13.72 -34.01
C GLU A 217 9.79 -14.31 -33.12
N GLY A 218 11.05 -13.92 -33.40
CA GLY A 218 12.17 -14.40 -32.59
C GLY A 218 12.19 -13.85 -31.17
N PHE A 219 11.73 -12.62 -30.98
CA PHE A 219 11.60 -12.01 -29.65
C PHE A 219 10.46 -12.61 -28.85
N GLU A 220 9.33 -12.92 -29.51
CA GLU A 220 8.17 -13.57 -28.91
C GLU A 220 8.53 -14.98 -28.41
N ASP A 221 9.20 -15.80 -29.21
CA ASP A 221 9.66 -17.14 -28.81
C ASP A 221 10.61 -17.11 -27.61
N ILE A 222 11.55 -16.15 -27.59
CA ILE A 222 12.47 -15.98 -26.45
C ILE A 222 11.70 -15.54 -25.21
N THR A 223 10.81 -14.58 -25.33
CA THR A 223 10.05 -14.03 -24.21
C THR A 223 9.11 -15.09 -23.63
N GLU A 224 8.45 -15.90 -24.50
CA GLU A 224 7.63 -17.02 -24.06
C GLU A 224 8.47 -18.08 -23.34
N THR A 225 9.66 -18.41 -23.86
CA THR A 225 10.56 -19.36 -23.21
C THR A 225 10.99 -18.88 -21.83
N ILE A 226 11.30 -17.60 -21.68
CA ILE A 226 11.68 -16.99 -20.39
C ILE A 226 10.49 -17.04 -19.43
N TYR A 227 9.30 -16.59 -19.86
CA TYR A 227 8.10 -16.61 -19.05
C TYR A 227 7.77 -18.03 -18.57
N GLY A 228 7.70 -19.00 -19.50
CA GLY A 228 7.45 -20.42 -19.17
C GLY A 228 8.48 -20.98 -18.21
N GLY A 229 9.76 -20.66 -18.41
CA GLY A 229 10.85 -21.08 -17.53
C GLY A 229 10.73 -20.50 -16.11
N ILE A 230 10.29 -19.24 -15.98
CA ILE A 230 10.05 -18.63 -14.66
C ILE A 230 8.85 -19.30 -13.97
N VAL A 231 7.74 -19.50 -14.68
CA VAL A 231 6.55 -20.18 -14.15
C VAL A 231 6.88 -21.59 -13.70
N ASP A 232 7.62 -22.34 -14.50
CA ASP A 232 8.07 -23.68 -14.14
C ASP A 232 9.03 -23.66 -12.93
N GLY A 233 9.88 -22.64 -12.83
CA GLY A 233 10.78 -22.45 -11.71
C GLY A 233 10.05 -22.15 -10.40
N LEU A 234 8.98 -21.35 -10.44
CA LEU A 234 8.09 -21.12 -9.29
C LEU A 234 7.40 -22.44 -8.88
N LYS A 235 6.82 -23.18 -9.83
CA LYS A 235 6.08 -24.42 -9.58
C LYS A 235 6.95 -25.55 -9.02
N ASN A 236 8.18 -25.64 -9.46
CA ASN A 236 9.11 -26.68 -8.99
C ASN A 236 9.99 -26.27 -7.79
N GLY A 237 9.81 -25.03 -7.28
CA GLY A 237 10.54 -24.51 -6.13
C GLY A 237 11.97 -24.03 -6.43
N SER A 238 12.36 -23.90 -7.70
CA SER A 238 13.68 -23.36 -8.08
C SER A 238 13.77 -21.85 -7.91
N TYR A 239 12.60 -21.18 -7.92
CA TYR A 239 12.46 -19.75 -7.64
C TYR A 239 11.55 -19.50 -6.43
N PRO A 240 11.76 -18.41 -5.69
CA PRO A 240 10.91 -18.06 -4.56
C PRO A 240 9.47 -17.75 -5.03
N VAL A 241 8.48 -18.26 -4.30
CA VAL A 241 7.06 -18.04 -4.60
C VAL A 241 6.47 -16.83 -3.88
N VAL A 242 7.16 -16.34 -2.84
CA VAL A 242 6.81 -15.13 -2.09
C VAL A 242 7.74 -14.00 -2.53
N LEU A 243 7.20 -12.81 -2.72
CA LEU A 243 7.98 -11.59 -2.83
C LEU A 243 8.60 -11.30 -1.45
N ASN A 244 9.80 -11.78 -1.26
CA ASN A 244 10.54 -11.66 -0.02
C ASN A 244 11.93 -11.10 -0.36
N SER A 245 12.03 -9.78 -0.36
CA SER A 245 13.29 -9.08 -0.62
C SER A 245 13.83 -8.51 0.69
N PRO A 246 14.78 -9.19 1.32
CA PRO A 246 15.43 -8.65 2.52
C PRO A 246 16.06 -7.28 2.23
N PRO A 247 16.02 -6.34 3.18
CA PRO A 247 15.50 -6.47 4.55
C PRO A 247 14.02 -6.05 4.69
N ILE A 248 13.37 -5.60 3.63
CA ILE A 248 12.19 -4.75 3.70
C ILE A 248 10.88 -5.55 3.65
N PHE A 249 10.84 -6.65 2.91
CA PHE A 249 9.62 -7.39 2.61
C PHE A 249 9.62 -8.78 3.23
N GLY A 250 9.51 -8.85 4.55
CA GLY A 250 9.36 -10.11 5.27
C GLY A 250 8.12 -10.08 6.17
N ALA A 251 7.45 -11.21 6.33
CA ALA A 251 6.26 -11.32 7.16
C ALA A 251 6.46 -10.79 8.58
N GLU A 252 7.62 -11.05 9.17
CA GLU A 252 8.00 -10.55 10.49
C GLU A 252 8.06 -9.01 10.56
N VAL A 253 8.56 -8.38 9.51
CA VAL A 253 8.61 -6.91 9.42
C VAL A 253 7.21 -6.34 9.29
N MET A 254 6.36 -6.96 8.46
CA MET A 254 4.99 -6.50 8.23
C MET A 254 4.15 -6.57 9.51
N ASP A 255 4.28 -7.67 10.27
CA ASP A 255 3.64 -7.83 11.58
C ASP A 255 4.08 -6.76 12.59
N LEU A 256 5.38 -6.46 12.64
CA LEU A 256 5.93 -5.42 13.52
C LEU A 256 5.43 -4.02 13.15
N LEU A 257 5.30 -3.69 11.86
CA LEU A 257 4.76 -2.39 11.40
C LEU A 257 3.32 -2.18 11.86
N GLU A 258 2.51 -3.23 11.89
CA GLU A 258 1.13 -3.19 12.41
C GLU A 258 1.12 -2.88 13.92
N ALA A 259 1.98 -3.54 14.69
CA ALA A 259 2.12 -3.29 16.13
C ALA A 259 2.59 -1.85 16.43
N VAL A 260 3.54 -1.33 15.65
CA VAL A 260 4.00 0.08 15.76
C VAL A 260 2.86 1.06 15.43
N GLY A 261 2.03 0.74 14.42
CA GLY A 261 0.83 1.53 14.10
C GLY A 261 -0.18 1.56 15.26
N MET A 262 -0.42 0.42 15.93
CA MET A 262 -1.26 0.38 17.13
C MET A 262 -0.72 1.27 18.24
N ALA A 263 0.60 1.22 18.52
CA ALA A 263 1.21 2.05 19.53
C ALA A 263 1.06 3.54 19.22
N ALA A 264 1.34 3.95 17.98
CA ALA A 264 1.20 5.33 17.53
C ALA A 264 -0.24 5.85 17.68
N TYR A 265 -1.24 4.99 17.44
CA TYR A 265 -2.64 5.37 17.55
C TYR A 265 -3.16 5.43 19.00
N TYR A 266 -2.84 4.44 19.86
CA TYR A 266 -3.40 4.33 21.20
C TYR A 266 -2.61 5.05 22.27
N ASP A 267 -1.29 5.25 22.07
CA ASP A 267 -0.41 5.96 23.01
C ASP A 267 0.65 6.80 22.26
N PRO A 268 0.23 7.82 21.46
CA PRO A 268 1.12 8.57 20.56
C PRO A 268 2.31 9.21 21.28
N ASP A 269 2.08 9.77 22.48
CA ASP A 269 3.09 10.46 23.27
C ASP A 269 3.94 9.52 24.15
N GLY A 270 3.57 8.25 24.28
CA GLY A 270 4.34 7.24 25.02
C GLY A 270 5.68 6.96 24.37
N GLU A 271 6.72 6.68 25.18
CA GLU A 271 8.02 6.28 24.65
C GLU A 271 7.94 4.85 24.09
N ASP A 272 8.42 4.65 22.85
CA ASP A 272 8.40 3.37 22.17
C ASP A 272 9.02 2.23 22.95
N THR A 273 8.34 1.11 22.99
CA THR A 273 8.79 -0.14 23.60
C THR A 273 8.80 -1.32 22.62
N TYR A 274 8.06 -1.27 21.50
CA TYR A 274 8.05 -2.35 20.50
C TYR A 274 9.43 -2.54 19.88
N ILE A 275 9.97 -1.50 19.25
CA ILE A 275 11.29 -1.57 18.62
C ILE A 275 12.39 -1.84 19.67
N ARG A 276 12.24 -1.29 20.90
CA ARG A 276 13.20 -1.50 21.96
C ARG A 276 13.25 -2.95 22.44
N ASP A 277 12.10 -3.57 22.66
CA ASP A 277 11.97 -4.81 23.41
C ASP A 277 11.78 -6.05 22.52
N VAL A 278 11.38 -5.88 21.22
CA VAL A 278 11.25 -6.98 20.29
C VAL A 278 12.58 -7.73 20.11
N PRO A 279 12.62 -9.07 20.14
CA PRO A 279 13.85 -9.83 19.95
C PRO A 279 14.50 -9.54 18.60
N TRP A 280 15.84 -9.49 18.57
CA TRP A 280 16.58 -9.35 17.34
C TRP A 280 16.56 -10.66 16.54
N THR A 281 16.08 -10.56 15.31
CA THR A 281 16.28 -11.55 14.26
C THR A 281 17.13 -10.93 13.17
N ASP A 282 17.73 -11.73 12.30
CA ASP A 282 18.55 -11.23 11.19
C ASP A 282 17.74 -10.25 10.30
N MET A 283 16.42 -10.47 10.19
CA MET A 283 15.53 -9.65 9.38
C MET A 283 15.27 -8.30 10.04
N ASN A 284 14.85 -8.30 11.30
CA ASN A 284 14.56 -7.07 12.05
C ASN A 284 15.81 -6.20 12.19
N GLU A 285 16.96 -6.82 12.49
CA GLU A 285 18.24 -6.11 12.59
C GLU A 285 18.56 -5.38 11.27
N LEU A 286 18.48 -6.09 10.15
CA LEU A 286 18.81 -5.52 8.85
C LEU A 286 17.85 -4.38 8.47
N LEU A 287 16.55 -4.52 8.77
CA LEU A 287 15.56 -3.46 8.54
C LEU A 287 15.88 -2.21 9.37
N LEU A 288 16.08 -2.37 10.68
CA LEU A 288 16.31 -1.23 11.58
C LEU A 288 17.59 -0.47 11.24
N ARG A 289 18.63 -1.19 10.81
CA ARG A 289 19.85 -0.59 10.25
C ARG A 289 19.57 0.17 8.96
N PHE A 290 18.79 -0.40 8.04
CA PHE A 290 18.42 0.25 6.78
C PHE A 290 17.63 1.54 7.03
N LEU A 291 16.63 1.48 7.89
CA LEU A 291 15.77 2.62 8.21
C LEU A 291 16.55 3.74 8.91
N HIS A 292 17.47 3.43 9.81
CA HIS A 292 18.10 4.43 10.68
C HIS A 292 19.61 4.48 10.60
N SER A 293 20.21 4.26 9.44
CA SER A 293 21.62 4.57 9.20
C SER A 293 21.78 5.90 8.48
N LYS A 294 22.53 6.82 9.09
CA LYS A 294 22.80 8.14 8.52
C LYS A 294 23.66 8.04 7.26
N ASP A 295 24.65 7.16 7.30
CA ASP A 295 25.64 6.95 6.27
C ASP A 295 26.10 5.48 6.23
N ASN A 296 26.98 5.16 5.29
CA ASN A 296 27.49 3.80 5.10
C ASN A 296 28.30 3.29 6.32
N ASP A 297 29.02 4.18 6.99
CA ASP A 297 29.84 3.77 8.13
C ASP A 297 28.96 3.34 9.31
N ILE A 298 27.86 4.05 9.55
CA ILE A 298 26.85 3.68 10.55
C ILE A 298 26.14 2.39 10.15
N PHE A 299 25.77 2.23 8.87
CA PHE A 299 25.14 0.99 8.41
C PHE A 299 26.02 -0.24 8.64
N ILE A 300 27.34 -0.12 8.45
CA ILE A 300 28.31 -1.20 8.69
C ILE A 300 28.57 -1.39 10.19
N ALA A 301 28.67 -0.30 10.95
CA ALA A 301 28.95 -0.33 12.37
C ALA A 301 27.80 -0.81 13.26
N ASP A 302 26.55 -0.76 12.73
CA ASP A 302 25.32 -1.15 13.40
C ASP A 302 24.94 -0.30 14.63
N SER A 303 25.57 0.82 14.85
CA SER A 303 25.24 1.71 15.96
C SER A 303 25.74 3.14 15.67
N PRO A 304 24.95 4.17 16.01
CA PRO A 304 23.59 4.05 16.54
C PRO A 304 22.55 3.63 15.48
N ASN A 305 21.67 2.71 15.81
CA ASN A 305 20.52 2.30 15.02
C ASN A 305 19.20 2.76 15.67
N LEU A 306 18.06 2.39 15.12
CA LEU A 306 16.75 2.84 15.60
C LEU A 306 16.50 2.55 17.08
N ARG A 307 17.04 1.45 17.64
CA ARG A 307 16.93 1.10 19.06
C ARG A 307 17.72 1.99 20.00
N ASP A 308 18.72 2.68 19.50
CA ASP A 308 19.63 3.50 20.30
C ASP A 308 19.04 4.89 20.59
N PHE A 309 18.03 5.30 19.82
CA PHE A 309 17.32 6.55 20.00
C PHE A 309 16.10 6.38 20.91
N ARG A 310 15.56 7.51 21.36
CA ARG A 310 14.32 7.58 22.11
C ARG A 310 13.29 8.29 21.27
N PHE A 311 12.21 7.59 20.92
CA PHE A 311 11.08 8.11 20.16
C PHE A 311 9.80 7.97 20.97
N THR A 312 8.87 8.91 20.80
CA THR A 312 7.47 8.61 21.08
C THR A 312 6.96 7.61 20.04
N ASN A 313 5.88 6.89 20.37
CA ASN A 313 5.30 5.92 19.42
C ASN A 313 4.91 6.57 18.09
N GLU A 314 4.36 7.78 18.13
CA GLU A 314 4.00 8.53 16.93
C GLU A 314 5.25 8.95 16.12
N ALA A 315 6.30 9.45 16.80
CA ALA A 315 7.55 9.83 16.14
C ALA A 315 8.28 8.64 15.51
N LEU A 316 8.21 7.47 16.13
CA LEU A 316 8.71 6.23 15.55
C LEU A 316 7.94 5.88 14.28
N PHE A 317 6.61 5.87 14.33
CA PHE A 317 5.75 5.58 13.19
C PHE A 317 6.02 6.57 12.03
N GLY A 318 6.05 7.88 12.32
CA GLY A 318 6.40 8.90 11.34
C GLY A 318 7.78 8.66 10.71
N SER A 319 8.80 8.31 11.50
CA SER A 319 10.14 8.04 10.98
C SER A 319 10.22 6.79 10.07
N ILE A 320 9.17 5.96 10.01
CA ILE A 320 9.08 4.76 9.15
C ILE A 320 8.23 5.01 7.89
N PHE A 321 7.26 5.92 7.92
CA PHE A 321 6.29 6.08 6.84
C PHE A 321 6.26 7.48 6.21
N ASP A 322 7.01 8.45 6.76
CA ASP A 322 7.01 9.82 6.25
C ASP A 322 8.10 10.04 5.19
N ASP A 323 7.78 10.84 4.19
CA ASP A 323 8.64 11.12 3.03
C ASP A 323 9.93 11.85 3.36
N SER A 324 9.96 12.54 4.49
CA SER A 324 11.16 13.23 4.98
C SER A 324 12.22 12.27 5.53
N PHE A 325 11.85 11.02 5.89
CA PHE A 325 12.75 10.11 6.62
C PHE A 325 13.06 8.82 5.87
N VAL A 326 12.15 8.32 5.06
CA VAL A 326 12.27 6.98 4.46
C VAL A 326 12.51 7.04 2.96
N PRO A 327 13.61 6.47 2.47
CA PRO A 327 13.94 6.48 1.06
C PRO A 327 13.22 5.33 0.28
N MET A 328 11.92 5.16 0.47
CA MET A 328 11.14 4.09 -0.17
C MET A 328 9.85 4.64 -0.76
N GLY A 329 9.88 5.03 -2.04
CA GLY A 329 8.80 5.73 -2.73
C GLY A 329 7.40 5.10 -2.60
N MET A 330 7.32 3.77 -2.45
CA MET A 330 6.04 3.06 -2.44
C MET A 330 5.25 3.13 -1.12
N ILE A 331 5.87 3.57 -0.01
CA ILE A 331 5.20 3.65 1.30
C ILE A 331 5.08 5.07 1.85
N LEU A 332 5.49 6.07 1.08
CA LEU A 332 5.62 7.43 1.57
C LEU A 332 4.28 8.12 1.73
N ASN A 333 4.13 8.77 2.89
CA ASN A 333 3.10 9.74 3.21
C ASN A 333 3.76 11.06 3.61
N SER A 334 3.05 12.17 3.47
CA SER A 334 3.45 13.48 3.95
C SER A 334 2.68 13.78 5.24
N MET A 335 3.27 13.47 6.41
CA MET A 335 2.54 13.50 7.69
C MET A 335 3.04 14.55 8.68
N GLY A 336 4.18 15.15 8.42
CA GLY A 336 4.76 16.09 9.36
C GLY A 336 6.27 15.96 9.54
N PHE A 337 6.78 16.15 10.76
CA PHE A 337 8.23 16.11 10.99
C PHE A 337 8.63 15.79 12.44
N LEU A 338 9.85 15.25 12.61
CA LEU A 338 10.44 15.03 13.94
C LEU A 338 10.73 16.35 14.66
N LYS A 339 10.42 16.40 15.96
CA LYS A 339 10.77 17.48 16.89
C LYS A 339 11.39 16.93 18.18
N GLY A 340 11.95 17.80 19.00
CA GLY A 340 12.49 17.44 20.33
C GLY A 340 13.98 17.13 20.36
N GLY A 341 14.62 16.92 19.20
CA GLY A 341 16.07 16.65 19.11
C GLY A 341 16.66 17.05 17.75
N PRO A 342 18.00 17.04 17.61
CA PRO A 342 18.66 17.38 16.36
C PRO A 342 18.40 16.37 15.25
N VAL A 343 18.15 16.88 14.05
CA VAL A 343 17.92 16.11 12.81
C VAL A 343 19.02 16.49 11.81
N VAL A 344 19.51 15.51 11.05
CA VAL A 344 20.57 15.71 10.05
C VAL A 344 20.24 15.02 8.73
N LEU A 345 20.94 15.41 7.67
CA LEU A 345 20.80 14.77 6.37
C LEU A 345 21.19 13.29 6.45
N LYS A 346 20.37 12.44 5.85
CA LYS A 346 20.60 11.01 5.66
C LYS A 346 21.19 10.76 4.27
N GLU A 347 22.42 10.27 4.21
CA GLU A 347 23.11 9.99 2.95
C GLU A 347 22.93 8.53 2.49
N PHE A 348 22.62 7.62 3.41
CA PHE A 348 22.36 6.21 3.12
C PHE A 348 20.86 5.99 2.85
N PRO A 349 20.42 5.15 1.90
CA PRO A 349 21.22 4.35 0.95
C PRO A 349 21.52 5.06 -0.39
N LYS A 350 21.15 6.32 -0.55
CA LYS A 350 21.24 7.06 -1.82
C LYS A 350 22.63 6.97 -2.47
N THR A 351 23.69 7.07 -1.69
CA THR A 351 25.07 6.93 -2.16
C THR A 351 25.39 5.58 -2.81
N TRP A 352 24.62 4.52 -2.51
CA TRP A 352 24.79 3.20 -3.12
C TRP A 352 23.92 2.98 -4.36
N THR A 353 22.84 3.72 -4.47
CA THR A 353 21.79 3.46 -5.44
C THR A 353 21.82 4.41 -6.62
N ASP A 354 22.45 5.58 -6.49
CA ASP A 354 22.53 6.59 -7.56
C ASP A 354 23.15 6.04 -8.87
N ASP A 355 24.06 5.07 -8.77
CA ASP A 355 24.69 4.42 -9.91
C ASP A 355 23.91 3.20 -10.47
N ILE A 356 22.78 2.81 -9.83
CA ILE A 356 21.98 1.64 -10.21
C ILE A 356 20.55 2.09 -10.56
N PRO A 357 20.19 2.28 -11.84
CA PRO A 357 18.93 2.90 -12.25
C PRO A 357 17.66 2.21 -11.69
N ILE A 358 17.68 0.89 -11.52
CA ILE A 358 16.53 0.15 -10.97
C ILE A 358 16.33 0.48 -9.48
N LEU A 359 17.41 0.64 -8.73
CA LEU A 359 17.35 0.96 -7.31
C LEU A 359 17.09 2.45 -7.08
N SER A 360 17.67 3.32 -7.91
CA SER A 360 17.45 4.77 -7.80
C SER A 360 15.99 5.16 -8.04
N ASN A 361 15.28 4.42 -8.90
CA ASN A 361 13.85 4.65 -9.16
C ASN A 361 12.94 4.18 -8.01
N SER A 362 13.43 3.26 -7.16
CA SER A 362 12.70 2.79 -5.96
C SER A 362 12.93 3.67 -4.75
N ILE A 363 13.95 4.53 -4.82
CA ILE A 363 14.31 5.49 -3.79
C ILE A 363 13.84 6.86 -4.29
N GLY A 364 12.98 7.50 -3.55
CA GLY A 364 12.47 8.83 -3.89
C GLY A 364 13.60 9.88 -4.03
N PRO A 365 13.27 11.06 -4.52
CA PRO A 365 14.28 12.09 -4.87
C PRO A 365 15.05 12.66 -3.67
N GLY A 366 14.51 12.53 -2.43
CA GLY A 366 15.08 13.18 -1.23
C GLY A 366 15.06 14.72 -1.32
N PRO A 367 15.72 15.43 -0.40
CA PRO A 367 16.61 14.93 0.67
C PRO A 367 15.87 14.16 1.75
N TYR A 368 16.57 13.22 2.42
CA TYR A 368 16.04 12.50 3.58
C TYR A 368 16.75 12.95 4.84
N TRP A 369 16.06 12.86 5.95
CA TRP A 369 16.51 13.30 7.25
C TRP A 369 16.50 12.15 8.25
N ILE A 370 17.21 12.32 9.38
CA ILE A 370 17.32 11.30 10.41
C ILE A 370 17.62 11.94 11.76
N ALA A 371 17.10 11.35 12.84
CA ALA A 371 17.48 11.70 14.20
C ALA A 371 18.99 11.48 14.41
N ASN A 372 19.66 12.40 15.13
CA ASN A 372 21.13 12.38 15.25
C ASN A 372 21.67 12.49 16.69
N ASP A 373 20.86 12.33 17.71
CA ASP A 373 21.31 12.33 19.10
C ASP A 373 20.70 11.14 19.86
N ALA A 374 21.46 10.07 19.93
CA ALA A 374 21.14 8.89 20.75
C ALA A 374 21.75 8.95 22.15
N GLY A 375 22.51 10.00 22.46
CA GLY A 375 23.43 10.07 23.58
C GLY A 375 24.86 9.64 23.22
N PRO A 376 25.81 9.69 24.16
CA PRO A 376 27.18 9.25 23.91
C PRO A 376 27.24 7.74 23.64
N ILE A 377 28.18 7.29 22.80
CA ILE A 377 28.30 5.86 22.39
C ILE A 377 28.44 4.91 23.59
N GLU A 378 29.06 5.38 24.69
CA GLU A 378 29.20 4.63 25.91
C GLU A 378 27.92 4.56 26.76
N ASP A 379 26.92 5.39 26.45
CA ASP A 379 25.63 5.46 27.17
C ASP A 379 24.51 5.88 26.21
N LEU A 380 24.19 5.02 25.26
CA LEU A 380 23.13 5.22 24.28
C LEU A 380 21.76 5.28 24.98
N ARG A 381 20.74 5.83 24.31
CA ARG A 381 19.39 6.09 24.85
C ARG A 381 19.34 7.11 25.98
N THR A 382 20.35 7.96 26.09
CA THR A 382 20.37 9.11 27.02
C THR A 382 20.16 10.44 26.28
N GLY A 383 20.00 10.38 24.97
CA GLY A 383 19.63 11.51 24.13
C GLY A 383 18.20 12.01 24.38
N PRO A 384 17.77 13.04 23.67
CA PRO A 384 16.43 13.59 23.80
C PRO A 384 15.36 12.58 23.40
N LEU A 385 14.15 12.71 23.92
CA LEU A 385 12.97 12.02 23.44
C LEU A 385 12.45 12.76 22.20
N TYR A 386 12.59 12.16 21.02
CA TYR A 386 12.01 12.69 19.80
C TYR A 386 10.50 12.50 19.82
N SER A 387 9.78 13.53 19.39
CA SER A 387 8.33 13.52 19.23
C SER A 387 7.95 13.98 17.82
N TRP A 388 6.67 14.00 17.49
CA TRP A 388 6.18 14.34 16.18
C TRP A 388 5.46 15.69 16.15
N ALA A 389 5.60 16.43 15.07
CA ALA A 389 4.73 17.53 14.71
C ALA A 389 3.88 17.05 13.53
N ASN A 390 2.57 16.90 13.75
CA ASN A 390 1.64 16.42 12.75
C ASN A 390 1.49 17.43 11.58
N PHE A 391 0.93 17.03 10.46
CA PHE A 391 0.78 17.81 9.23
C PHE A 391 0.21 19.23 9.47
N ASP A 392 -0.69 19.41 10.42
CA ASP A 392 -1.34 20.69 10.77
C ASP A 392 -0.58 21.48 11.85
N GLU A 393 0.43 20.89 12.47
CA GLU A 393 1.33 21.54 13.44
C GLU A 393 2.61 22.08 12.78
N ILE A 394 2.91 21.69 11.54
CA ILE A 394 4.07 22.21 10.81
C ILE A 394 3.89 23.73 10.61
N GLY A 395 4.93 24.48 10.98
CA GLY A 395 5.00 25.93 10.79
C GLY A 395 5.14 26.32 9.32
N ASP A 396 5.10 27.60 9.04
CA ASP A 396 5.43 28.09 7.71
C ASP A 396 6.95 28.01 7.43
N ALA A 397 7.34 28.20 6.17
CA ALA A 397 8.75 28.14 5.74
C ALA A 397 9.69 29.11 6.47
N GLN A 398 9.15 30.05 7.25
CA GLN A 398 9.93 30.99 8.06
C GLN A 398 10.07 30.55 9.53
N ASP A 399 9.40 29.46 9.92
CA ASP A 399 9.46 28.96 11.28
C ASP A 399 10.87 28.40 11.57
N PRO A 400 11.58 28.93 12.61
CA PRO A 400 12.92 28.46 12.94
C PRO A 400 12.95 27.03 13.47
N ASP A 401 11.83 26.48 13.98
CA ASP A 401 11.76 25.12 14.51
C ASP A 401 11.84 24.06 13.39
N TYR A 402 11.55 24.44 12.15
CA TYR A 402 11.63 23.57 10.96
C TYR A 402 12.83 23.89 10.07
N LYS A 403 13.88 24.48 10.63
CA LYS A 403 15.11 24.80 9.91
C LYS A 403 16.31 24.19 10.64
N ASP A 404 17.41 24.06 9.89
CA ASP A 404 18.68 23.69 10.46
C ASP A 404 19.18 24.76 11.47
N THR A 405 20.28 24.46 12.18
CA THR A 405 20.85 25.35 13.19
C THR A 405 21.32 26.70 12.62
N THR A 406 21.48 26.83 11.31
CA THR A 406 21.79 28.10 10.63
C THR A 406 20.53 28.89 10.28
N GLY A 407 19.37 28.25 10.31
CA GLY A 407 18.09 28.82 9.90
C GLY A 407 17.95 28.95 8.37
N GLU A 408 18.78 28.27 7.60
CA GLU A 408 18.80 28.33 6.14
C GLU A 408 18.00 27.22 5.47
N THR A 409 18.14 25.96 5.94
CA THR A 409 17.46 24.81 5.36
C THR A 409 16.09 24.59 6.00
N THR A 410 15.04 24.64 5.23
CA THR A 410 13.69 24.26 5.63
C THR A 410 13.53 22.76 5.39
N PHE A 411 13.18 22.00 6.43
CA PHE A 411 13.00 20.55 6.33
C PHE A 411 11.70 20.20 5.59
N THR A 412 10.61 20.86 5.97
CA THR A 412 9.31 20.74 5.32
C THR A 412 8.49 22.01 5.53
N THR A 413 7.37 22.11 4.86
CA THR A 413 6.40 23.21 4.99
C THR A 413 4.99 22.65 5.11
N MET A 414 4.11 23.45 5.70
CA MET A 414 2.70 23.11 5.84
C MET A 414 1.97 22.86 4.50
N GLU A 415 2.52 23.35 3.40
CA GLU A 415 1.96 23.15 2.07
C GLU A 415 2.24 21.75 1.53
N ASN A 416 3.30 21.12 2.02
CA ASN A 416 3.73 19.79 1.57
C ASN A 416 3.11 18.66 2.41
N GLU A 417 2.67 18.96 3.63
CA GLU A 417 2.10 17.97 4.54
C GLU A 417 0.59 17.84 4.34
N VAL A 418 0.10 16.65 4.04
CA VAL A 418 -1.30 16.42 3.66
C VAL A 418 -2.03 15.33 4.44
N ALA A 419 -1.32 14.41 5.10
CA ALA A 419 -1.89 13.29 5.80
C ALA A 419 -1.81 13.47 7.33
N ASP A 420 -2.87 13.10 8.06
CA ASP A 420 -2.88 13.06 9.52
C ASP A 420 -2.26 11.75 10.00
N ILE A 421 -1.16 11.83 10.74
CA ILE A 421 -0.43 10.64 11.22
C ILE A 421 -1.32 9.71 12.05
N THR A 422 -2.28 10.24 12.81
CA THR A 422 -3.23 9.43 13.59
C THR A 422 -4.14 8.59 12.68
N ASP A 423 -4.62 9.19 11.57
CA ASP A 423 -5.43 8.47 10.59
C ASP A 423 -4.59 7.42 9.82
N VAL A 424 -3.34 7.74 9.47
CA VAL A 424 -2.41 6.79 8.82
C VAL A 424 -2.07 5.64 9.77
N ALA A 425 -1.73 5.92 11.03
CA ALA A 425 -1.45 4.89 12.04
C ALA A 425 -2.66 3.96 12.24
N ARG A 426 -3.88 4.51 12.18
CA ARG A 426 -5.11 3.73 12.24
C ARG A 426 -5.24 2.76 11.06
N THR A 427 -4.87 3.15 9.84
CA THR A 427 -4.94 2.25 8.67
C THR A 427 -3.98 1.08 8.78
N ALA A 428 -2.92 1.19 9.57
CA ALA A 428 -1.94 0.12 9.74
C ALA A 428 -2.53 -1.14 10.39
N PHE A 429 -3.54 -1.00 11.28
CA PHE A 429 -4.04 -2.14 12.06
C PHE A 429 -5.57 -2.24 12.16
N LYS A 430 -6.32 -1.15 11.93
CA LYS A 430 -7.75 -1.06 12.26
C LYS A 430 -8.62 -1.84 11.29
N GLY A 431 -8.89 -3.09 11.59
CA GLY A 431 -9.77 -3.92 10.77
C GLY A 431 -9.49 -5.41 10.92
N PRO A 432 -10.23 -6.26 10.20
CA PRO A 432 -10.02 -7.71 10.23
C PRO A 432 -8.84 -8.19 9.40
N VAL A 433 -8.15 -7.29 8.70
CA VAL A 433 -7.06 -7.53 7.76
C VAL A 433 -5.99 -6.45 7.90
N ASN A 434 -4.80 -6.69 7.36
CA ASN A 434 -3.65 -5.81 7.52
C ASN A 434 -3.56 -4.70 6.47
N LEU A 435 -2.76 -3.66 6.75
CA LEU A 435 -2.28 -2.69 5.78
C LEU A 435 -1.35 -3.37 4.76
N VAL A 436 -0.52 -4.29 5.21
CA VAL A 436 0.54 -4.93 4.43
C VAL A 436 0.35 -6.44 4.37
N GLU A 437 0.58 -7.00 3.21
CA GLU A 437 0.43 -8.42 2.90
C GLU A 437 1.72 -9.19 3.20
N TRP A 438 1.67 -10.21 4.07
CA TRP A 438 2.84 -10.96 4.52
C TRP A 438 3.42 -11.89 3.45
N TYR A 439 2.57 -12.44 2.58
CA TYR A 439 2.96 -13.49 1.63
C TYR A 439 2.54 -13.16 0.20
N PHE A 440 3.02 -12.03 -0.32
CA PHE A 440 2.70 -11.60 -1.68
C PHE A 440 3.22 -12.57 -2.73
N SER A 441 2.36 -13.00 -3.66
CA SER A 441 2.73 -13.98 -4.67
C SER A 441 3.64 -13.41 -5.77
N MET A 442 4.81 -14.00 -5.95
CA MET A 442 5.70 -13.72 -7.10
C MET A 442 5.04 -14.08 -8.43
N ARG A 443 4.13 -15.07 -8.45
CA ARG A 443 3.41 -15.48 -9.66
C ARG A 443 2.57 -14.33 -10.21
N LEU A 444 1.96 -13.52 -9.36
CA LEU A 444 1.17 -12.37 -9.79
C LEU A 444 2.02 -11.38 -10.59
N LEU A 445 3.21 -11.01 -10.10
CA LEU A 445 4.12 -10.10 -10.80
C LEU A 445 4.57 -10.65 -12.17
N VAL A 446 4.85 -11.94 -12.24
CA VAL A 446 5.24 -12.60 -13.49
C VAL A 446 4.09 -12.58 -14.50
N ASP A 447 2.86 -12.85 -14.05
CA ASP A 447 1.68 -12.85 -14.91
C ASP A 447 1.30 -11.46 -15.40
N LEU A 448 1.51 -10.38 -14.61
CA LEU A 448 1.27 -9.01 -15.06
C LEU A 448 2.06 -8.68 -16.32
N VAL A 449 3.33 -9.12 -16.40
CA VAL A 449 4.17 -8.95 -17.59
C VAL A 449 3.73 -9.89 -18.71
N GLY A 450 3.38 -11.14 -18.36
CA GLY A 450 2.96 -12.15 -19.34
C GLY A 450 1.65 -11.81 -20.05
N ALA A 451 0.71 -11.18 -19.37
CA ALA A 451 -0.66 -10.96 -19.86
C ALA A 451 -0.78 -10.00 -21.06
N VAL A 452 0.22 -9.14 -21.27
CA VAL A 452 0.27 -8.20 -22.42
C VAL A 452 1.04 -8.75 -23.62
N THR A 453 1.41 -10.02 -23.58
CA THR A 453 2.16 -10.67 -24.66
C THR A 453 1.23 -11.46 -25.58
N PRO A 454 1.62 -11.68 -26.86
CA PRO A 454 0.83 -12.49 -27.79
C PRO A 454 0.61 -13.94 -27.34
N PHE A 455 1.51 -14.50 -26.53
CA PHE A 455 1.40 -15.85 -25.99
C PHE A 455 0.51 -15.98 -24.74
N ALA A 456 0.03 -14.87 -24.19
CA ALA A 456 -0.77 -14.84 -22.96
C ALA A 456 -1.93 -15.87 -22.93
N PRO A 457 -2.76 -16.00 -24.00
CA PRO A 457 -3.88 -16.97 -24.00
C PRO A 457 -3.42 -18.43 -23.84
N LYS A 458 -2.22 -18.79 -24.30
CA LYS A 458 -1.65 -20.14 -24.13
C LYS A 458 -1.46 -20.51 -22.65
N TYR A 459 -1.26 -19.51 -21.80
CA TYR A 459 -1.11 -19.66 -20.34
C TYR A 459 -2.39 -19.34 -19.58
N GLY A 460 -3.51 -19.13 -20.30
CA GLY A 460 -4.81 -18.80 -19.71
C GLY A 460 -4.90 -17.38 -19.18
N LEU A 461 -4.05 -16.49 -19.68
CA LEU A 461 -4.11 -15.05 -19.38
C LEU A 461 -5.02 -14.39 -20.43
N ASN A 462 -6.30 -14.31 -20.11
CA ASN A 462 -7.36 -13.95 -21.05
C ASN A 462 -7.65 -12.45 -21.09
N PHE A 463 -6.62 -11.61 -21.20
CA PHE A 463 -6.78 -10.16 -21.41
C PHE A 463 -7.13 -9.88 -22.89
N LEU A 464 -8.39 -10.10 -23.25
CA LEU A 464 -8.85 -10.12 -24.65
C LEU A 464 -9.59 -8.85 -25.08
N HIS A 465 -9.98 -7.99 -24.15
CA HIS A 465 -10.80 -6.80 -24.39
C HIS A 465 -10.11 -5.48 -24.00
N GLY A 466 -8.79 -5.41 -24.09
CA GLY A 466 -8.02 -4.20 -23.76
C GLY A 466 -8.42 -2.97 -24.59
N ASP A 467 -8.91 -3.19 -25.83
CA ASP A 467 -9.42 -2.14 -26.72
C ASP A 467 -10.70 -1.45 -26.21
N LYS A 468 -11.44 -2.08 -25.29
CA LYS A 468 -12.68 -1.52 -24.71
C LYS A 468 -12.41 -0.53 -23.59
N LEU A 469 -11.25 -0.59 -22.95
CA LEU A 469 -10.96 0.20 -21.76
C LEU A 469 -10.97 1.69 -22.02
N ILE A 470 -10.56 2.11 -23.22
CA ILE A 470 -10.49 3.53 -23.59
C ILE A 470 -11.88 4.20 -23.64
N ASP A 471 -12.92 3.43 -23.90
CA ASP A 471 -14.30 3.92 -24.03
C ASP A 471 -15.07 3.87 -22.70
N MET A 472 -14.49 3.27 -21.64
CA MET A 472 -15.14 3.19 -20.34
C MET A 472 -15.04 4.51 -19.57
N PRO A 473 -16.08 4.86 -18.77
CA PRO A 473 -15.94 5.92 -17.79
C PRO A 473 -14.76 5.64 -16.86
N GLN A 474 -13.86 6.61 -16.71
CA GLN A 474 -12.66 6.43 -15.90
C GLN A 474 -12.13 7.75 -15.34
N VAL A 475 -11.56 7.69 -14.13
CA VAL A 475 -10.87 8.77 -13.46
C VAL A 475 -9.56 8.27 -12.88
N VAL A 476 -8.50 9.07 -12.97
CA VAL A 476 -7.22 8.77 -12.35
C VAL A 476 -6.73 9.95 -11.51
N PHE A 477 -6.16 9.62 -10.37
CA PHE A 477 -5.54 10.54 -9.44
C PHE A 477 -4.04 10.22 -9.41
N ILE A 478 -3.22 11.13 -9.88
CA ILE A 478 -1.76 10.92 -10.00
C ILE A 478 -1.06 11.83 -8.98
N ALA A 479 -0.32 11.24 -8.07
CA ALA A 479 0.53 11.95 -7.13
C ALA A 479 1.76 12.51 -7.85
N GLU A 480 2.04 13.79 -7.71
CA GLU A 480 3.18 14.44 -8.39
C GLU A 480 4.52 13.85 -7.92
N GLN A 481 4.62 13.47 -6.65
CA GLN A 481 5.81 12.85 -6.05
C GLN A 481 5.64 11.32 -5.87
N GLY A 482 4.59 10.74 -6.45
CA GLY A 482 4.30 9.32 -6.38
C GLY A 482 5.03 8.50 -7.44
N MET A 483 4.67 7.22 -7.51
CA MET A 483 5.27 6.25 -8.45
C MET A 483 5.00 6.57 -9.92
N MET A 484 3.95 7.34 -10.21
CA MET A 484 3.50 7.70 -11.57
C MET A 484 3.68 9.19 -11.88
N GLY A 485 4.40 9.95 -11.04
CA GLY A 485 4.54 11.41 -11.17
C GLY A 485 5.15 11.90 -12.49
N ASP A 486 5.96 11.09 -13.13
CA ASP A 486 6.60 11.40 -14.43
C ASP A 486 5.70 11.14 -15.66
N ILE A 487 4.48 10.59 -15.46
CA ILE A 487 3.60 10.26 -16.60
C ILE A 487 3.02 11.53 -17.24
N ASP A 488 2.92 11.54 -18.58
CA ASP A 488 2.18 12.61 -19.28
C ASP A 488 0.67 12.41 -19.08
N ILE A 489 0.16 13.02 -18.02
CA ILE A 489 -1.27 12.94 -17.65
C ILE A 489 -2.19 13.43 -18.77
N ASN A 490 -1.74 14.35 -19.65
CA ASN A 490 -2.57 14.87 -20.74
C ASN A 490 -2.86 13.84 -21.81
N GLY A 491 -1.99 12.84 -21.96
CA GLY A 491 -2.18 11.72 -22.87
C GLY A 491 -3.16 10.66 -22.38
N LEU A 492 -3.55 10.67 -21.10
CA LEU A 492 -4.45 9.68 -20.52
C LEU A 492 -5.91 9.97 -20.92
N PRO A 493 -6.74 8.96 -21.19
CA PRO A 493 -8.17 9.12 -21.41
C PRO A 493 -8.93 9.35 -20.09
N GLY A 494 -10.19 9.80 -20.20
CA GLY A 494 -11.06 10.04 -19.05
C GLY A 494 -10.72 11.29 -18.25
N GLU A 495 -11.27 11.33 -17.05
CA GLU A 495 -10.99 12.38 -16.06
C GLU A 495 -9.66 12.12 -15.36
N LYS A 496 -8.93 13.18 -15.03
CA LYS A 496 -7.59 13.07 -14.49
C LYS A 496 -7.25 14.24 -13.58
N HIS A 497 -6.65 13.91 -12.44
CA HIS A 497 -6.23 14.84 -11.41
C HIS A 497 -4.74 14.65 -11.13
N LEU A 498 -3.94 15.72 -11.32
CA LEU A 498 -2.56 15.77 -10.84
C LEU A 498 -2.59 16.37 -9.43
N LEU A 499 -2.14 15.61 -8.46
CA LEU A 499 -2.13 15.97 -7.05
C LEU A 499 -0.76 16.51 -6.68
N THR A 500 -0.64 17.83 -6.74
CA THR A 500 0.65 18.51 -6.49
C THR A 500 1.11 18.33 -5.05
N GLY A 501 2.34 17.86 -4.86
CA GLY A 501 2.95 17.62 -3.55
C GLY A 501 2.46 16.36 -2.82
N TYR A 502 1.62 15.53 -3.47
CA TYR A 502 1.24 14.22 -2.91
C TYR A 502 2.31 13.17 -3.20
N ASN A 503 2.59 12.34 -2.22
CA ASN A 503 3.33 11.09 -2.37
C ASN A 503 2.40 9.92 -2.71
N HIS A 504 2.99 8.75 -2.89
CA HIS A 504 2.28 7.55 -3.34
C HIS A 504 1.08 7.18 -2.46
N MET A 505 1.26 7.15 -1.14
CA MET A 505 0.20 6.78 -0.18
C MET A 505 -0.75 7.94 0.16
N ASP A 506 -0.34 9.19 -0.05
CA ASP A 506 -1.19 10.36 0.25
C ASP A 506 -2.50 10.35 -0.53
N VAL A 507 -2.52 9.73 -1.70
CA VAL A 507 -3.73 9.61 -2.52
C VAL A 507 -4.87 8.90 -1.77
N MET A 508 -4.51 8.01 -0.84
CA MET A 508 -5.48 7.32 0.02
C MET A 508 -5.63 7.97 1.39
N ASN A 509 -4.59 8.62 1.89
CA ASN A 509 -4.49 9.04 3.28
C ASN A 509 -4.60 10.55 3.51
N ALA A 510 -4.64 11.38 2.44
CA ALA A 510 -4.73 12.82 2.59
C ALA A 510 -5.93 13.23 3.43
N SER A 511 -5.69 14.05 4.46
CA SER A 511 -6.70 14.41 5.44
C SER A 511 -7.87 15.19 4.83
N ALA A 512 -9.07 14.71 5.06
CA ALA A 512 -10.31 15.42 4.69
C ALA A 512 -10.56 16.67 5.56
N ASN A 513 -9.82 16.81 6.65
CA ASN A 513 -9.95 17.92 7.60
C ASN A 513 -8.98 19.07 7.33
N THR A 514 -8.29 19.06 6.20
CA THR A 514 -7.37 20.13 5.79
C THR A 514 -8.06 21.48 5.48
N SER A 515 -9.25 21.66 5.94
CA SER A 515 -10.18 22.77 5.63
C SER A 515 -9.60 24.18 5.69
N ALA A 516 -8.46 24.39 6.34
CA ALA A 516 -7.79 25.69 6.42
C ALA A 516 -6.67 25.87 5.37
N ARG A 517 -6.18 24.79 4.75
CA ARG A 517 -4.98 24.83 3.91
C ARG A 517 -5.23 24.33 2.50
N ARG A 518 -5.96 23.21 2.39
CA ARG A 518 -6.11 22.50 1.13
C ARG A 518 -7.38 21.62 1.17
N PRO A 519 -8.26 21.65 0.15
CA PRO A 519 -9.38 20.70 0.08
C PRO A 519 -8.82 19.28 -0.11
N ASN A 520 -9.59 18.26 0.27
CA ASN A 520 -9.29 16.91 -0.15
C ASN A 520 -9.52 16.78 -1.67
N GLU A 521 -8.46 16.51 -2.40
CA GLU A 521 -8.46 16.50 -3.86
C GLU A 521 -8.77 15.12 -4.46
N VAL A 522 -9.06 14.11 -3.63
CA VAL A 522 -9.38 12.74 -4.05
C VAL A 522 -10.84 12.39 -3.75
N VAL A 523 -11.26 12.50 -2.49
CA VAL A 523 -12.58 12.00 -2.02
C VAL A 523 -13.74 12.67 -2.75
N GLU A 524 -13.76 14.01 -2.81
CA GLU A 524 -14.86 14.73 -3.45
C GLU A 524 -14.93 14.47 -4.96
N PRO A 525 -13.83 14.61 -5.74
CA PRO A 525 -13.86 14.29 -7.16
C PRO A 525 -14.20 12.83 -7.47
N LEU A 526 -13.74 11.88 -6.64
CA LEU A 526 -14.11 10.47 -6.81
C LEU A 526 -15.63 10.27 -6.61
N ILE A 527 -16.22 10.89 -5.59
CA ILE A 527 -17.67 10.83 -5.38
C ILE A 527 -18.43 11.46 -6.55
N GLU A 528 -17.99 12.61 -7.05
CA GLU A 528 -18.59 13.31 -8.20
C GLU A 528 -18.54 12.44 -9.45
N PHE A 529 -17.38 11.90 -9.80
CA PHE A 529 -17.21 10.98 -10.92
C PHE A 529 -18.15 9.77 -10.83
N VAL A 530 -18.20 9.13 -9.66
CA VAL A 530 -19.06 7.96 -9.43
C VAL A 530 -20.53 8.32 -9.59
N MET A 531 -20.96 9.45 -9.04
CA MET A 531 -22.37 9.87 -9.10
C MET A 531 -22.81 10.36 -10.50
N GLU A 532 -21.89 10.88 -11.30
CA GLU A 532 -22.17 11.27 -12.68
C GLU A 532 -22.34 10.06 -13.61
N ASN A 533 -21.67 8.95 -13.31
CA ASN A 533 -21.63 7.75 -14.14
C ASN A 533 -22.52 6.61 -13.64
N ALA A 534 -22.98 6.62 -12.37
CA ALA A 534 -23.96 5.67 -11.85
C ALA A 534 -25.35 5.95 -12.43
N LYS A 535 -26.13 4.88 -12.72
CA LYS A 535 -27.46 4.96 -13.36
C LYS A 535 -28.57 4.36 -12.50
#